data_67e6f1d0ffec04617bf725b5567e1a0d
#
_entry.id   67e6f1d0ffec04617bf725b5567e1a0d
#
_cell.length_a   1.000
_cell.length_b   1.000
_cell.length_c   1.000
_cell.angle_alpha   90.00
_cell.angle_beta   90.00
_cell.angle_gamma   90.00
#
_symmetry.space_group_name_H-M   'P 1'
#
loop_
_entity.id
_entity.type
_entity.pdbx_description
1 polymer ?
#
loop_
_entity_poly.entity_id
_entity_poly.type
_entity_poly.pdbx_seq_one_letter_code
_entity_poly.pdbx_strand_id
1 'polypeptide(L)'
;QESRGLGDVYKRQVEYFVFTDVDHLAEEEDNPRIHRIFQEPMPWPYTTLLRFEIFLKAEEQLKAFDYIYFFNANCEFKQPITEEMLLPRPEKHEHMVFVLHPAFYWRYNYEFTYDRNPRCKAYIPMGLGRDYVCGGINGGDRDAYLKFCHTLQKRIRQDKDRGIIALWHDESHINWYAFTYPHYRLLDASFCFFPGWDTVKPCYIYIRPKEEYFDVDAFKRDPPKTQLSPKVEKYNEFMLKAARKIQRHMPWLPRRKRE
;
A
#
# COMPACT_ATOMS: atom_id res chain seq x y z
N GLN A 1 7.15 -23.60 3.62
CA GLN A 1 5.86 -23.89 2.95
C GLN A 1 5.94 -23.27 1.59
N GLU A 2 6.00 -24.11 0.55
CA GLU A 2 5.91 -23.64 -0.83
C GLU A 2 4.73 -22.66 -0.95
N SER A 3 4.99 -21.52 -1.54
CA SER A 3 3.96 -20.56 -1.97
C SER A 3 3.16 -21.19 -3.12
N ARG A 4 2.34 -22.18 -2.80
CA ARG A 4 1.49 -22.90 -3.77
C ARG A 4 0.44 -22.03 -4.47
N GLY A 5 0.44 -20.73 -4.25
CA GLY A 5 -0.57 -19.82 -4.78
C GLY A 5 -0.20 -19.04 -6.04
N LEU A 6 1.09 -18.94 -6.39
CA LEU A 6 1.54 -18.28 -7.63
C LEU A 6 1.90 -19.30 -8.72
N GLY A 7 1.82 -20.62 -8.44
CA GLY A 7 2.28 -21.69 -9.33
C GLY A 7 1.48 -21.87 -10.62
N ASP A 8 0.31 -21.28 -10.74
CA ASP A 8 -0.59 -21.49 -11.88
C ASP A 8 -0.76 -20.27 -12.80
N VAL A 9 0.14 -19.30 -12.72
CA VAL A 9 0.27 -18.30 -13.78
C VAL A 9 1.05 -18.93 -14.93
N TYR A 10 0.39 -19.72 -15.70
CA TYR A 10 0.86 -20.75 -16.61
C TYR A 10 1.75 -20.30 -17.78
N LYS A 11 2.32 -19.11 -17.80
CA LYS A 11 3.23 -18.69 -18.89
C LYS A 11 4.26 -17.64 -18.49
N ARG A 12 4.26 -17.12 -17.28
CA ARG A 12 5.19 -16.06 -16.86
C ARG A 12 6.14 -16.56 -15.78
N GLN A 13 7.41 -16.25 -15.97
CA GLN A 13 8.41 -16.47 -14.94
C GLN A 13 8.21 -15.45 -13.82
N VAL A 14 8.19 -15.92 -12.56
CA VAL A 14 8.12 -15.07 -11.37
C VAL A 14 9.46 -15.11 -10.67
N GLU A 15 10.02 -13.94 -10.37
CA GLU A 15 11.26 -13.75 -9.61
C GLU A 15 10.93 -12.98 -8.32
N TYR A 16 11.67 -13.29 -7.25
CA TYR A 16 11.44 -12.72 -5.92
C TYR A 16 12.63 -11.87 -5.50
N PHE A 17 12.42 -10.59 -5.28
CA PHE A 17 13.41 -9.67 -4.74
C PHE A 17 13.12 -9.46 -3.26
N VAL A 18 13.96 -10.03 -2.40
CA VAL A 18 13.80 -10.01 -0.95
C VAL A 18 14.79 -9.04 -0.32
N PHE A 19 14.28 -7.93 0.20
CA PHE A 19 15.10 -6.93 0.90
C PHE A 19 15.17 -7.26 2.38
N THR A 20 16.35 -7.59 2.88
CA THR A 20 16.53 -8.10 4.24
C THR A 20 17.95 -7.82 4.75
N ASP A 21 18.11 -7.83 6.07
CA ASP A 21 19.39 -7.71 6.77
C ASP A 21 20.03 -9.06 7.10
N VAL A 22 19.35 -10.18 6.81
CA VAL A 22 19.95 -11.49 7.03
C VAL A 22 20.95 -11.82 5.91
N ASP A 23 22.02 -12.54 6.30
CA ASP A 23 23.08 -12.94 5.37
C ASP A 23 22.67 -14.07 4.44
N HIS A 24 21.60 -14.82 4.81
CA HIS A 24 21.15 -16.00 4.09
C HIS A 24 19.64 -16.23 4.27
N LEU A 25 18.96 -16.64 3.20
CA LEU A 25 17.56 -17.11 3.22
C LEU A 25 17.56 -18.62 2.99
N ALA A 26 16.80 -19.36 3.81
CA ALA A 26 16.77 -20.83 3.75
C ALA A 26 16.42 -21.36 2.35
N GLU A 27 15.57 -20.65 1.62
CA GLU A 27 15.08 -21.05 0.31
C GLU A 27 15.94 -20.57 -0.87
N GLU A 28 16.94 -19.70 -0.64
CA GLU A 28 17.71 -19.10 -1.77
C GLU A 28 18.65 -20.11 -2.46
N GLU A 29 19.13 -21.13 -1.74
CA GLU A 29 20.00 -22.17 -2.29
C GLU A 29 19.25 -23.10 -3.26
N ASP A 30 17.99 -23.39 -2.95
CA ASP A 30 17.18 -24.34 -3.72
C ASP A 30 16.30 -23.66 -4.78
N ASN A 31 16.21 -22.32 -4.75
CA ASN A 31 15.35 -21.56 -5.65
C ASN A 31 16.11 -20.38 -6.31
N PRO A 32 16.64 -20.56 -7.52
CA PRO A 32 17.42 -19.53 -8.22
C PRO A 32 16.61 -18.28 -8.59
N ARG A 33 15.28 -18.30 -8.38
CA ARG A 33 14.40 -17.14 -8.62
C ARG A 33 14.35 -16.17 -7.42
N ILE A 34 15.05 -16.48 -6.32
CA ILE A 34 15.13 -15.62 -5.16
C ILE A 34 16.39 -14.76 -5.24
N HIS A 35 16.20 -13.45 -5.30
CA HIS A 35 17.25 -12.45 -5.29
C HIS A 35 17.25 -11.73 -3.95
N ARG A 36 18.21 -12.08 -3.09
CA ARG A 36 18.40 -11.42 -1.82
C ARG A 36 19.14 -10.09 -2.02
N ILE A 37 18.51 -8.99 -1.59
CA ILE A 37 19.09 -7.65 -1.63
C ILE A 37 19.35 -7.22 -0.18
N PHE A 38 20.60 -6.97 0.16
CA PHE A 38 20.94 -6.52 1.50
C PHE A 38 20.30 -5.15 1.80
N GLN A 39 19.63 -5.09 2.93
CA GLN A 39 19.01 -3.88 3.44
C GLN A 39 19.31 -3.73 4.93
N GLU A 40 20.04 -2.71 5.28
CA GLU A 40 20.30 -2.32 6.68
C GLU A 40 18.99 -2.20 7.47
N PRO A 41 18.96 -2.73 8.72
CA PRO A 41 17.80 -2.55 9.59
C PRO A 41 17.58 -1.06 9.86
N MET A 42 16.33 -0.64 9.81
CA MET A 42 15.92 0.73 10.09
C MET A 42 14.89 0.77 11.21
N PRO A 43 14.97 1.79 12.10
CA PRO A 43 13.96 1.96 13.12
C PRO A 43 12.61 2.33 12.50
N TRP A 44 11.52 2.03 13.23
CA TRP A 44 10.20 2.51 12.88
C TRP A 44 10.14 4.05 12.95
N PRO A 45 9.48 4.73 11.99
CA PRO A 45 8.70 4.20 10.86
C PRO A 45 9.50 4.10 9.55
N TYR A 46 10.80 4.29 9.56
CA TYR A 46 11.61 4.41 8.34
C TYR A 46 11.65 3.13 7.51
N THR A 47 11.48 1.96 8.11
CA THR A 47 11.37 0.67 7.41
C THR A 47 10.22 0.64 6.39
N THR A 48 9.12 1.34 6.66
CA THR A 48 7.99 1.45 5.74
C THR A 48 8.03 2.76 4.95
N LEU A 49 8.34 3.88 5.61
CA LEU A 49 8.36 5.21 5.00
C LEU A 49 9.35 5.28 3.83
N LEU A 50 10.53 4.66 3.94
CA LEU A 50 11.57 4.71 2.91
C LEU A 50 11.51 3.52 1.93
N ARG A 51 10.43 2.77 1.92
CA ARG A 51 10.22 1.57 1.10
C ARG A 51 10.58 1.77 -0.38
N PHE A 52 10.15 2.87 -0.98
CA PHE A 52 10.41 3.15 -2.39
C PHE A 52 11.89 3.42 -2.68
N GLU A 53 12.61 3.98 -1.72
CA GLU A 53 14.07 4.13 -1.80
C GLU A 53 14.76 2.77 -1.75
N ILE A 54 14.26 1.86 -0.91
CA ILE A 54 14.75 0.49 -0.80
C ILE A 54 14.54 -0.26 -2.11
N PHE A 55 13.34 -0.21 -2.69
CA PHE A 55 13.02 -0.91 -3.94
C PHE A 55 13.89 -0.45 -5.11
N LEU A 56 14.17 0.85 -5.19
CA LEU A 56 15.00 1.42 -6.24
C LEU A 56 16.48 1.01 -6.15
N LYS A 57 16.94 0.34 -5.08
CA LYS A 57 18.26 -0.30 -5.05
C LYS A 57 18.40 -1.41 -6.09
N ALA A 58 17.28 -2.07 -6.42
CA ALA A 58 17.24 -3.14 -7.43
C ALA A 58 16.72 -2.64 -8.79
N GLU A 59 16.64 -1.33 -9.04
CA GLU A 59 16.01 -0.77 -10.24
C GLU A 59 16.54 -1.37 -11.53
N GLU A 60 17.86 -1.49 -11.68
CA GLU A 60 18.47 -2.03 -12.91
C GLU A 60 18.06 -3.49 -13.16
N GLN A 61 17.94 -4.29 -12.10
CA GLN A 61 17.48 -5.67 -12.21
C GLN A 61 15.98 -5.71 -12.52
N LEU A 62 15.19 -4.84 -11.88
CA LEU A 62 13.74 -4.78 -12.07
C LEU A 62 13.35 -4.34 -13.48
N LYS A 63 14.20 -3.61 -14.20
CA LYS A 63 13.98 -3.23 -15.61
C LYS A 63 13.87 -4.43 -16.59
N ALA A 64 14.32 -5.60 -16.17
CA ALA A 64 14.24 -6.82 -16.99
C ALA A 64 12.84 -7.45 -17.02
N PHE A 65 11.92 -7.00 -16.17
CA PHE A 65 10.60 -7.61 -16.01
C PHE A 65 9.49 -6.76 -16.64
N ASP A 66 8.41 -7.41 -17.08
CA ASP A 66 7.23 -6.73 -17.65
C ASP A 66 6.37 -6.08 -16.56
N TYR A 67 6.28 -6.74 -15.40
CA TYR A 67 5.44 -6.32 -14.27
C TYR A 67 6.22 -6.39 -12.97
N ILE A 68 5.93 -5.45 -12.07
CA ILE A 68 6.53 -5.41 -10.73
C ILE A 68 5.40 -5.35 -9.71
N TYR A 69 5.48 -6.20 -8.69
CA TYR A 69 4.51 -6.24 -7.60
C TYR A 69 5.22 -6.24 -6.25
N PHE A 70 4.65 -5.52 -5.32
CA PHE A 70 5.04 -5.58 -3.93
C PHE A 70 3.97 -6.29 -3.11
N PHE A 71 4.42 -7.20 -2.27
CA PHE A 71 3.64 -7.84 -1.22
C PHE A 71 4.39 -7.74 0.10
N ASN A 72 3.68 -7.38 1.19
CA ASN A 72 4.25 -7.49 2.53
C ASN A 72 4.66 -8.94 2.80
N ALA A 73 5.76 -9.14 3.52
CA ALA A 73 6.29 -10.48 3.83
C ALA A 73 5.31 -11.36 4.65
N ASN A 74 4.32 -10.76 5.30
CA ASN A 74 3.27 -11.48 6.03
C ASN A 74 2.01 -11.77 5.16
N CYS A 75 2.12 -11.66 3.84
CA CYS A 75 1.06 -12.10 2.93
C CYS A 75 1.09 -13.61 2.75
N GLU A 76 -0.07 -14.24 2.86
CA GLU A 76 -0.26 -15.66 2.60
C GLU A 76 -1.29 -15.86 1.48
N PHE A 77 -0.89 -16.53 0.40
CA PHE A 77 -1.78 -16.83 -0.72
C PHE A 77 -2.65 -18.03 -0.37
N LYS A 78 -3.95 -17.83 -0.28
CA LYS A 78 -4.93 -18.88 0.09
C LYS A 78 -5.51 -19.62 -1.09
N GLN A 79 -5.51 -18.98 -2.27
CA GLN A 79 -6.06 -19.55 -3.49
C GLN A 79 -5.20 -19.13 -4.69
N PRO A 80 -5.22 -19.87 -5.80
CA PRO A 80 -4.56 -19.47 -7.04
C PRO A 80 -5.05 -18.11 -7.52
N ILE A 81 -4.12 -17.29 -7.97
CA ILE A 81 -4.38 -15.97 -8.56
C ILE A 81 -3.92 -16.01 -10.01
N THR A 82 -4.85 -15.76 -10.93
CA THR A 82 -4.54 -15.76 -12.38
C THR A 82 -4.03 -14.39 -12.85
N GLU A 83 -3.40 -14.37 -14.02
CA GLU A 83 -2.98 -13.12 -14.68
C GLU A 83 -4.17 -12.17 -14.85
N GLU A 84 -5.31 -12.69 -15.31
CA GLU A 84 -6.53 -11.90 -15.51
C GLU A 84 -7.01 -11.24 -14.22
N MET A 85 -6.79 -11.88 -13.07
CA MET A 85 -7.18 -11.35 -11.75
C MET A 85 -6.24 -10.27 -11.26
N LEU A 86 -4.95 -10.34 -11.58
CA LEU A 86 -3.91 -9.53 -10.94
C LEU A 86 -3.33 -8.45 -11.85
N LEU A 87 -3.06 -8.74 -13.13
CA LEU A 87 -2.28 -7.84 -13.98
C LEU A 87 -3.02 -6.55 -14.33
N PRO A 88 -2.32 -5.45 -14.59
CA PRO A 88 -2.91 -4.20 -15.07
C PRO A 88 -3.66 -4.41 -16.39
N ARG A 89 -4.50 -3.46 -16.76
CA ARG A 89 -5.32 -3.48 -17.98
C ARG A 89 -5.00 -2.26 -18.86
N PRO A 90 -3.90 -2.30 -19.62
CA PRO A 90 -3.45 -1.17 -20.45
C PRO A 90 -4.50 -0.70 -21.46
N GLU A 91 -5.33 -1.61 -21.96
CA GLU A 91 -6.46 -1.31 -22.85
C GLU A 91 -7.53 -0.41 -22.21
N LYS A 92 -7.51 -0.31 -20.85
CA LYS A 92 -8.35 0.60 -20.06
C LYS A 92 -7.54 1.75 -19.46
N HIS A 93 -6.30 1.95 -19.89
CA HIS A 93 -5.34 2.91 -19.30
C HIS A 93 -5.05 2.67 -17.82
N GLU A 94 -5.19 1.44 -17.35
CA GLU A 94 -4.93 1.03 -15.97
C GLU A 94 -3.56 0.34 -15.89
N HIS A 95 -2.50 1.13 -15.75
CA HIS A 95 -1.11 0.67 -15.70
C HIS A 95 -0.63 0.32 -14.29
N MET A 96 -1.29 0.83 -13.26
CA MET A 96 -1.05 0.50 -11.86
C MET A 96 -2.17 -0.38 -11.32
N VAL A 97 -1.85 -1.16 -10.30
CA VAL A 97 -2.79 -2.00 -9.56
C VAL A 97 -2.69 -1.67 -8.07
N PHE A 98 -3.81 -1.37 -7.46
CA PHE A 98 -3.94 -1.17 -6.03
C PHE A 98 -5.04 -2.07 -5.45
N VAL A 99 -4.96 -2.33 -4.16
CA VAL A 99 -5.94 -3.14 -3.43
C VAL A 99 -6.68 -2.25 -2.44
N LEU A 100 -8.00 -2.40 -2.38
CA LEU A 100 -8.81 -1.73 -1.39
C LEU A 100 -8.42 -2.14 0.02
N HIS A 101 -8.27 -1.16 0.89
CA HIS A 101 -8.06 -1.42 2.29
C HIS A 101 -9.37 -1.88 2.96
N PRO A 102 -9.43 -3.10 3.56
CA PRO A 102 -10.68 -3.69 4.06
C PRO A 102 -11.37 -2.84 5.12
N ALA A 103 -10.65 -2.14 6.00
CA ALA A 103 -11.23 -1.26 7.01
C ALA A 103 -12.04 -0.09 6.44
N PHE A 104 -11.80 0.27 5.18
CA PHE A 104 -12.46 1.41 4.52
C PHE A 104 -13.42 0.99 3.41
N TYR A 105 -13.66 -0.29 3.25
CA TYR A 105 -14.51 -0.85 2.18
C TYR A 105 -15.92 -0.22 2.15
N TRP A 106 -16.53 -0.04 3.35
CA TRP A 106 -17.88 0.51 3.52
C TRP A 106 -17.91 1.94 4.05
N ARG A 107 -16.76 2.64 4.03
CA ARG A 107 -16.62 3.98 4.58
C ARG A 107 -16.84 5.07 3.53
N TYR A 108 -17.26 6.23 4.00
CA TYR A 108 -17.28 7.44 3.18
C TYR A 108 -15.87 8.05 3.09
N ASN A 109 -15.62 8.84 2.05
CA ASN A 109 -14.31 9.46 1.82
C ASN A 109 -13.85 10.41 2.94
N TYR A 110 -14.77 11.01 3.69
CA TYR A 110 -14.43 11.84 4.85
C TYR A 110 -14.02 11.00 6.08
N GLU A 111 -14.30 9.70 6.07
CA GLU A 111 -13.87 8.75 7.10
C GLU A 111 -12.51 8.12 6.78
N PHE A 112 -12.00 8.33 5.56
CA PHE A 112 -10.69 7.84 5.16
C PHE A 112 -9.58 8.56 5.93
N THR A 113 -8.66 7.80 6.46
CA THR A 113 -7.52 8.31 7.23
C THR A 113 -6.39 8.83 6.33
N TYR A 114 -6.74 9.56 5.27
CA TYR A 114 -5.76 10.27 4.45
C TYR A 114 -4.97 11.29 5.29
N ASP A 115 -3.77 11.59 4.87
CA ASP A 115 -3.03 12.68 5.51
C ASP A 115 -3.74 14.03 5.27
N ARG A 116 -4.13 14.68 6.36
CA ARG A 116 -4.86 15.96 6.36
C ARG A 116 -3.98 17.15 6.75
N ASN A 117 -2.66 16.95 6.78
CA ASN A 117 -1.69 18.01 7.01
C ASN A 117 -1.35 18.71 5.68
N PRO A 118 -1.75 19.97 5.44
CA PRO A 118 -1.49 20.68 4.18
C PRO A 118 0.01 20.92 3.90
N ARG A 119 0.86 20.76 4.93
CA ARG A 119 2.32 20.84 4.77
C ARG A 119 2.92 19.53 4.27
N CYS A 120 2.22 18.39 4.44
CA CYS A 120 2.67 17.07 4.02
C CYS A 120 2.48 16.89 2.51
N LYS A 121 3.43 16.26 1.85
CA LYS A 121 3.32 15.91 0.42
C LYS A 121 2.28 14.81 0.13
N ALA A 122 1.82 14.10 1.18
CA ALA A 122 0.73 13.13 1.08
C ALA A 122 -0.66 13.76 1.33
N TYR A 123 -0.76 15.09 1.45
CA TYR A 123 -2.00 15.78 1.75
C TYR A 123 -3.10 15.52 0.72
N ILE A 124 -4.27 15.12 1.21
CA ILE A 124 -5.52 15.05 0.45
C ILE A 124 -6.58 15.86 1.21
N PRO A 125 -7.25 16.86 0.60
CA PRO A 125 -8.28 17.66 1.25
C PRO A 125 -9.45 16.81 1.78
N MET A 126 -10.08 17.27 2.88
CA MET A 126 -11.27 16.63 3.45
C MET A 126 -12.40 16.56 2.41
N GLY A 127 -13.09 15.43 2.35
CA GLY A 127 -14.19 15.20 1.41
C GLY A 127 -13.75 14.81 0.01
N LEU A 128 -12.46 14.87 -0.31
CA LEU A 128 -11.91 14.38 -1.56
C LEU A 128 -11.33 12.97 -1.41
N GLY A 129 -11.12 12.34 -2.56
CA GLY A 129 -10.65 10.97 -2.68
C GLY A 129 -11.79 9.99 -2.97
N ARG A 130 -11.43 8.95 -3.71
CA ARG A 130 -12.40 7.96 -4.18
C ARG A 130 -12.26 6.63 -3.46
N ASP A 131 -11.04 6.20 -3.27
CA ASP A 131 -10.68 4.87 -2.78
C ASP A 131 -9.60 5.00 -1.72
N TYR A 132 -9.70 4.24 -0.64
CA TYR A 132 -8.58 4.07 0.28
C TYR A 132 -7.90 2.76 -0.01
N VAL A 133 -6.65 2.83 -0.46
CA VAL A 133 -5.88 1.65 -0.87
C VAL A 133 -4.88 1.25 0.21
N CYS A 134 -4.65 -0.06 0.36
CA CYS A 134 -3.70 -0.57 1.34
C CYS A 134 -2.25 -0.40 0.87
N GLY A 135 -1.33 -0.14 1.80
CA GLY A 135 0.10 -0.01 1.51
C GLY A 135 0.82 -1.33 1.31
N GLY A 136 0.23 -2.43 1.76
CA GLY A 136 0.88 -3.74 1.82
C GLY A 136 0.91 -4.52 0.51
N ILE A 137 0.09 -4.13 -0.48
CA ILE A 137 -0.02 -4.82 -1.77
C ILE A 137 -0.28 -3.78 -2.86
N ASN A 138 0.62 -3.70 -3.82
CA ASN A 138 0.49 -2.85 -5.00
C ASN A 138 1.41 -3.35 -6.12
N GLY A 139 1.15 -2.93 -7.35
CA GLY A 139 1.94 -3.33 -8.50
C GLY A 139 1.55 -2.59 -9.76
N GLY A 140 2.09 -3.05 -10.89
CA GLY A 140 1.78 -2.49 -12.18
C GLY A 140 2.70 -2.98 -13.28
N ASP A 141 2.56 -2.44 -14.49
CA ASP A 141 3.61 -2.63 -15.47
C ASP A 141 4.91 -1.92 -15.02
N ARG A 142 6.04 -2.43 -15.47
CA ARG A 142 7.38 -2.01 -15.03
C ARG A 142 7.55 -0.50 -15.03
N ASP A 143 7.24 0.15 -16.15
CA ASP A 143 7.53 1.58 -16.32
C ASP A 143 6.64 2.44 -15.42
N ALA A 144 5.37 2.07 -15.27
CA ALA A 144 4.45 2.73 -14.37
C ALA A 144 4.87 2.52 -12.90
N TYR A 145 5.29 1.32 -12.54
CA TYR A 145 5.71 1.02 -11.18
C TYR A 145 7.02 1.72 -10.80
N LEU A 146 8.02 1.74 -11.67
CA LEU A 146 9.26 2.47 -11.41
C LEU A 146 9.00 3.99 -11.30
N LYS A 147 8.15 4.56 -12.19
CA LYS A 147 7.71 5.95 -12.08
C LYS A 147 7.00 6.23 -10.76
N PHE A 148 6.15 5.31 -10.31
CA PHE A 148 5.49 5.37 -9.01
C PHE A 148 6.51 5.42 -7.87
N CYS A 149 7.49 4.51 -7.85
CA CYS A 149 8.55 4.47 -6.84
C CYS A 149 9.36 5.77 -6.81
N HIS A 150 9.83 6.27 -7.96
CA HIS A 150 10.57 7.54 -8.04
C HIS A 150 9.74 8.73 -7.56
N THR A 151 8.46 8.77 -7.95
CA THR A 151 7.56 9.84 -7.52
C THR A 151 7.41 9.87 -6.00
N LEU A 152 7.17 8.71 -5.39
CA LEU A 152 6.96 8.63 -3.94
C LEU A 152 8.26 8.82 -3.16
N GLN A 153 9.38 8.24 -3.61
CA GLN A 153 10.69 8.50 -3.03
C GLN A 153 10.99 10.00 -2.95
N LYS A 154 10.82 10.73 -4.07
CA LYS A 154 11.05 12.18 -4.11
C LYS A 154 10.18 12.94 -3.11
N ARG A 155 8.89 12.59 -3.03
CA ARG A 155 7.93 13.27 -2.14
C ARG A 155 8.22 13.00 -0.67
N ILE A 156 8.54 11.74 -0.34
CA ILE A 156 8.90 11.33 1.01
C ILE A 156 10.19 12.03 1.46
N ARG A 157 11.21 12.09 0.61
CA ARG A 157 12.45 12.82 0.90
C ARG A 157 12.18 14.29 1.17
N GLN A 158 11.36 14.96 0.35
CA GLN A 158 10.98 16.36 0.57
C GLN A 158 10.24 16.58 1.90
N ASP A 159 9.43 15.64 2.36
CA ASP A 159 8.79 15.71 3.67
C ASP A 159 9.81 15.47 4.79
N LYS A 160 10.64 14.44 4.67
CA LYS A 160 11.70 14.12 5.63
C LYS A 160 12.66 15.30 5.85
N ASP A 161 13.09 15.97 4.77
CA ASP A 161 13.98 17.14 4.85
C ASP A 161 13.36 18.32 5.62
N ARG A 162 12.03 18.34 5.74
CA ARG A 162 11.26 19.34 6.50
C ARG A 162 10.79 18.83 7.87
N GLY A 163 11.26 17.65 8.29
CA GLY A 163 10.85 17.00 9.53
C GLY A 163 9.37 16.58 9.53
N ILE A 164 8.79 16.31 8.35
CA ILE A 164 7.39 15.88 8.22
C ILE A 164 7.34 14.38 7.98
N ILE A 165 6.53 13.69 8.78
CA ILE A 165 6.23 12.27 8.62
C ILE A 165 4.73 12.16 8.38
N ALA A 166 4.35 11.53 7.27
CA ALA A 166 2.96 11.33 6.90
C ALA A 166 2.25 10.41 7.90
N LEU A 167 0.95 10.62 8.10
CA LEU A 167 0.13 9.96 9.14
C LEU A 167 0.27 8.42 9.13
N TRP A 168 0.18 7.80 7.97
CA TRP A 168 0.36 6.37 7.74
C TRP A 168 1.57 6.10 6.83
N HIS A 169 2.64 6.89 7.02
CA HIS A 169 3.94 6.71 6.39
C HIS A 169 3.84 6.57 4.86
N ASP A 170 4.33 5.47 4.30
CA ASP A 170 4.26 5.15 2.87
C ASP A 170 2.82 5.03 2.36
N GLU A 171 1.90 4.45 3.13
CA GLU A 171 0.49 4.28 2.73
C GLU A 171 -0.21 5.62 2.49
N SER A 172 0.10 6.66 3.26
CA SER A 172 -0.42 8.01 2.99
C SER A 172 0.05 8.54 1.63
N HIS A 173 1.29 8.31 1.27
CA HIS A 173 1.84 8.71 -0.04
C HIS A 173 1.28 7.87 -1.19
N ILE A 174 1.06 6.56 -0.97
CA ILE A 174 0.40 5.67 -1.94
C ILE A 174 -1.02 6.18 -2.21
N ASN A 175 -1.77 6.51 -1.17
CA ASN A 175 -3.13 7.04 -1.31
C ASN A 175 -3.15 8.40 -2.01
N TRP A 176 -2.14 9.26 -1.74
CA TRP A 176 -1.97 10.50 -2.50
C TRP A 176 -1.73 10.22 -3.98
N TYR A 177 -0.92 9.22 -4.33
CA TYR A 177 -0.66 8.84 -5.71
C TYR A 177 -1.94 8.34 -6.40
N ALA A 178 -2.67 7.43 -5.76
CA ALA A 178 -3.93 6.92 -6.27
C ALA A 178 -5.00 8.03 -6.44
N PHE A 179 -5.01 9.02 -5.54
CA PHE A 179 -5.88 10.20 -5.66
C PHE A 179 -5.48 11.09 -6.85
N THR A 180 -4.19 11.29 -7.07
CA THR A 180 -3.65 12.18 -8.12
C THR A 180 -3.72 11.55 -9.51
N TYR A 181 -3.52 10.23 -9.60
CA TYR A 181 -3.50 9.46 -10.84
C TYR A 181 -4.60 8.40 -10.81
N PRO A 182 -5.87 8.77 -11.09
CA PRO A 182 -7.04 7.93 -10.81
C PRO A 182 -7.26 6.78 -11.80
N HIS A 183 -6.38 6.62 -12.81
CA HIS A 183 -6.44 5.54 -13.79
C HIS A 183 -5.57 4.35 -13.33
N TYR A 184 -6.15 3.48 -12.52
CA TYR A 184 -5.52 2.25 -12.02
C TYR A 184 -6.55 1.15 -11.90
N ARG A 185 -6.09 -0.08 -12.00
CA ARG A 185 -6.88 -1.25 -11.64
C ARG A 185 -7.02 -1.32 -10.13
N LEU A 186 -8.25 -1.40 -9.66
CA LEU A 186 -8.53 -1.56 -8.24
C LEU A 186 -9.04 -2.96 -7.99
N LEU A 187 -8.30 -3.71 -7.18
CA LEU A 187 -8.71 -5.00 -6.65
C LEU A 187 -9.50 -4.78 -5.35
N ASP A 188 -10.44 -5.66 -5.09
CA ASP A 188 -11.23 -5.58 -3.87
C ASP A 188 -10.46 -6.10 -2.63
N ALA A 189 -11.08 -6.03 -1.46
CA ALA A 189 -10.44 -6.42 -0.20
C ALA A 189 -10.20 -7.93 -0.05
N SER A 190 -10.66 -8.79 -0.98
CA SER A 190 -10.33 -10.21 -0.98
C SER A 190 -8.84 -10.48 -1.25
N PHE A 191 -8.17 -9.51 -1.86
CA PHE A 191 -6.71 -9.51 -2.07
C PHE A 191 -5.92 -8.90 -0.90
N CYS A 192 -6.59 -8.46 0.19
CA CYS A 192 -5.94 -7.93 1.39
C CYS A 192 -6.79 -8.24 2.61
N PHE A 193 -7.01 -9.52 2.88
CA PHE A 193 -7.90 -9.98 3.94
C PHE A 193 -7.17 -10.01 5.29
N PHE A 194 -7.75 -9.33 6.28
CA PHE A 194 -7.25 -9.33 7.67
C PHE A 194 -8.19 -10.15 8.58
N PRO A 195 -7.66 -10.82 9.61
CA PRO A 195 -8.48 -11.48 10.61
C PRO A 195 -9.51 -10.53 11.24
N GLY A 196 -10.74 -11.00 11.37
CA GLY A 196 -11.83 -10.21 11.97
C GLY A 196 -12.41 -9.11 11.07
N TRP A 197 -11.93 -8.96 9.84
CA TRP A 197 -12.51 -8.06 8.84
C TRP A 197 -13.15 -8.86 7.72
N ASP A 198 -14.19 -9.63 8.04
CA ASP A 198 -14.94 -10.51 7.12
C ASP A 198 -15.78 -9.71 6.09
N THR A 199 -15.13 -8.79 5.38
CA THR A 199 -15.81 -7.86 4.49
C THR A 199 -16.11 -8.44 3.11
N VAL A 200 -15.25 -9.33 2.62
CA VAL A 200 -15.33 -9.87 1.26
C VAL A 200 -14.89 -11.33 1.21
N LYS A 201 -15.58 -12.14 0.44
CA LYS A 201 -15.21 -13.54 0.12
C LYS A 201 -15.24 -13.72 -1.39
N PRO A 202 -14.35 -14.55 -1.99
CA PRO A 202 -13.36 -15.42 -1.33
C PRO A 202 -12.14 -14.63 -0.78
N CYS A 203 -11.32 -15.26 0.08
CA CYS A 203 -10.02 -14.74 0.50
C CYS A 203 -8.94 -15.27 -0.45
N TYR A 204 -8.34 -14.40 -1.25
CA TYR A 204 -7.20 -14.73 -2.13
C TYR A 204 -5.87 -14.55 -1.41
N ILE A 205 -5.70 -13.42 -0.73
CA ILE A 205 -4.49 -13.09 0.03
C ILE A 205 -4.87 -12.74 1.45
N TYR A 206 -4.34 -13.50 2.39
CA TYR A 206 -4.52 -13.32 3.82
C TYR A 206 -3.30 -12.59 4.39
N ILE A 207 -3.54 -11.58 5.20
CA ILE A 207 -2.49 -10.82 5.87
C ILE A 207 -2.34 -11.38 7.28
N ARG A 208 -1.29 -12.13 7.53
CA ARG A 208 -1.02 -12.71 8.84
C ARG A 208 -0.69 -11.60 9.85
N PRO A 209 -1.16 -11.71 11.10
CA PRO A 209 -0.79 -10.80 12.16
C PRO A 209 0.74 -10.77 12.34
N LYS A 210 1.32 -9.57 12.41
CA LYS A 210 2.77 -9.42 12.59
C LYS A 210 3.23 -9.87 14.00
N GLU A 211 2.33 -9.81 14.94
CA GLU A 211 2.49 -10.24 16.32
C GLU A 211 2.83 -11.74 16.44
N GLU A 212 2.54 -12.53 15.41
CA GLU A 212 2.96 -13.94 15.33
C GLU A 212 4.48 -14.11 15.12
N TYR A 213 5.17 -13.05 14.69
CA TYR A 213 6.57 -13.10 14.27
C TYR A 213 7.51 -12.32 15.18
N PHE A 214 7.03 -11.20 15.75
CA PHE A 214 7.86 -10.35 16.62
C PHE A 214 6.99 -9.44 17.49
N ASP A 215 7.61 -8.83 18.51
CA ASP A 215 6.98 -7.83 19.37
C ASP A 215 6.81 -6.51 18.63
N VAL A 216 5.62 -6.34 18.05
CA VAL A 216 5.25 -5.17 17.24
C VAL A 216 5.21 -3.90 18.09
N ASP A 217 4.78 -3.98 19.36
CA ASP A 217 4.68 -2.82 20.24
C ASP A 217 6.07 -2.32 20.66
N ALA A 218 6.98 -3.23 20.97
CA ALA A 218 8.37 -2.89 21.23
C ALA A 218 9.05 -2.26 20.00
N PHE A 219 8.81 -2.83 18.81
CA PHE A 219 9.36 -2.30 17.56
C PHE A 219 8.83 -0.90 17.19
N LYS A 220 7.56 -0.62 17.50
CA LYS A 220 6.91 0.66 17.20
C LYS A 220 6.93 1.68 18.35
N ARG A 221 7.70 1.40 19.41
CA ARG A 221 7.74 2.29 20.60
C ARG A 221 8.21 3.69 20.21
N ASP A 222 7.46 4.70 20.71
CA ASP A 222 7.76 6.13 20.57
C ASP A 222 8.14 6.58 19.14
N PRO A 223 7.35 6.27 18.12
CA PRO A 223 7.67 6.68 16.78
C PRO A 223 7.62 8.20 16.62
N PRO A 224 8.52 8.80 15.85
CA PRO A 224 8.43 10.20 15.52
C PRO A 224 7.11 10.48 14.76
N LYS A 225 6.39 11.52 15.19
CA LYS A 225 5.10 11.91 14.58
C LYS A 225 5.11 13.41 14.29
N THR A 226 4.57 13.78 13.15
CA THR A 226 4.31 15.20 12.86
C THR A 226 3.05 15.64 13.56
N GLN A 227 3.18 16.62 14.43
CA GLN A 227 2.03 17.26 15.06
C GLN A 227 1.37 18.25 14.11
N LEU A 228 0.04 18.22 14.04
CA LEU A 228 -0.72 19.23 13.33
C LEU A 228 -0.73 20.54 14.13
N SER A 229 -0.78 21.67 13.43
CA SER A 229 -1.02 22.92 14.13
C SER A 229 -2.47 22.96 14.64
N PRO A 230 -2.75 23.62 15.78
CA PRO A 230 -4.11 23.71 16.33
C PRO A 230 -5.14 24.30 15.34
N LYS A 231 -4.68 25.18 14.45
CA LYS A 231 -5.52 25.74 13.38
C LYS A 231 -5.94 24.66 12.36
N VAL A 232 -5.02 23.78 11.96
CA VAL A 232 -5.31 22.70 11.04
C VAL A 232 -6.21 21.65 11.69
N GLU A 233 -5.98 21.31 12.95
CA GLU A 233 -6.83 20.38 13.70
C GLU A 233 -8.27 20.89 13.78
N LYS A 234 -8.48 22.14 14.21
CA LYS A 234 -9.81 22.77 14.26
C LYS A 234 -10.49 22.79 12.90
N TYR A 235 -9.75 23.09 11.84
CA TYR A 235 -10.28 23.05 10.47
C TYR A 235 -10.73 21.64 10.08
N ASN A 236 -9.91 20.64 10.32
CA ASN A 236 -10.23 19.24 10.00
C ASN A 236 -11.45 18.76 10.80
N GLU A 237 -11.55 19.09 12.09
CA GLU A 237 -12.72 18.78 12.91
C GLU A 237 -14.00 19.45 12.40
N PHE A 238 -13.91 20.74 12.04
CA PHE A 238 -15.03 21.46 11.44
C PHE A 238 -15.51 20.79 10.16
N MET A 239 -14.60 20.48 9.24
CA MET A 239 -14.91 19.82 7.98
C MET A 239 -15.52 18.43 8.17
N LEU A 240 -15.01 17.67 9.15
CA LEU A 240 -15.57 16.36 9.50
C LEU A 240 -17.01 16.48 10.06
N LYS A 241 -17.25 17.44 10.92
CA LYS A 241 -18.60 17.72 11.46
C LYS A 241 -19.57 18.13 10.34
N ALA A 242 -19.11 19.00 9.42
CA ALA A 242 -19.89 19.43 8.27
C ALA A 242 -20.25 18.25 7.35
N ALA A 243 -19.28 17.41 7.03
CA ALA A 243 -19.49 16.22 6.19
C ALA A 243 -20.50 15.25 6.82
N ARG A 244 -20.37 14.97 8.12
CA ARG A 244 -21.33 14.13 8.87
C ARG A 244 -22.75 14.72 8.88
N LYS A 245 -22.85 16.05 9.00
CA LYS A 245 -24.16 16.74 8.97
C LYS A 245 -24.81 16.60 7.58
N ILE A 246 -24.06 16.84 6.50
CA ILE A 246 -24.53 16.65 5.12
C ILE A 246 -25.03 15.23 4.92
N GLN A 247 -24.25 14.24 5.35
CA GLN A 247 -24.60 12.82 5.23
C GLN A 247 -25.91 12.47 5.93
N ARG A 248 -26.15 13.01 7.11
CA ARG A 248 -27.41 12.77 7.85
C ARG A 248 -28.63 13.31 7.12
N HIS A 249 -28.51 14.43 6.42
CA HIS A 249 -29.60 15.05 5.66
C HIS A 249 -29.73 14.51 4.25
N MET A 250 -28.72 13.81 3.75
CA MET A 250 -28.67 13.21 2.42
C MET A 250 -28.26 11.72 2.51
N PRO A 251 -29.05 10.86 3.17
CA PRO A 251 -28.70 9.45 3.36
C PRO A 251 -28.62 8.65 2.05
N TRP A 252 -29.16 9.19 0.95
CA TRP A 252 -29.07 8.65 -0.39
C TRP A 252 -27.78 9.00 -1.15
N LEU A 253 -26.93 9.87 -0.62
CA LEU A 253 -25.57 10.04 -1.17
C LEU A 253 -24.88 8.68 -1.04
N PRO A 254 -24.50 8.05 -2.12
CA PRO A 254 -24.13 6.66 -2.09
C PRO A 254 -22.94 6.43 -1.19
N ARG A 255 -23.12 5.58 -0.16
CA ARG A 255 -22.05 4.63 0.14
C ARG A 255 -21.73 4.02 -1.21
N ARG A 256 -20.52 4.13 -1.68
CA ARG A 256 -20.20 3.59 -2.97
C ARG A 256 -20.59 2.12 -2.99
N LYS A 257 -21.75 1.80 -3.60
CA LYS A 257 -22.04 0.45 -4.01
C LYS A 257 -21.01 0.13 -5.07
N ARG A 258 -20.14 -0.78 -4.79
CA ARG A 258 -19.28 -1.39 -5.79
C ARG A 258 -20.04 -2.62 -6.27
N GLU A 259 -20.53 -2.52 -7.47
CA GLU A 259 -20.93 -3.66 -8.27
C GLU A 259 -19.74 -4.50 -8.64
#